data_92514bb323241c7d7dc5276b7f06e674
#
_entry.id   92514bb323241c7d7dc5276b7f06e674
#
_cell.length_a   1.000
_cell.length_b   1.000
_cell.length_c   1.000
_cell.angle_alpha   90.00
_cell.angle_beta   90.00
_cell.angle_gamma   90.00
#
_symmetry.space_group_name_H-M   'P 1'
#
loop_
_entity.id
_entity.type
_entity.pdbx_description
1 polymer ?
#
loop_
_entity_poly.entity_id
_entity_poly.type
_entity_poly.pdbx_seq_one_letter_code
_entity_poly.pdbx_strand_id
1 'polypeptide(L)'
;MTKLLSCRYNMDTNRVEARFEDGTTLAIDCIAVEDEYGNSPAQRAELDWLLYNKPLEYAQMVLRGEMEHYLSLGCDHGRLDD
;
A
#
# COMPACT_ATOMS: atom_id res chain seq x y z
N MET A 1 -2.73 -17.57 11.23
CA MET A 1 -2.54 -16.17 10.81
C MET A 1 -3.91 -15.50 10.64
N THR A 2 -4.06 -14.32 11.19
CA THR A 2 -5.33 -13.61 11.18
C THR A 2 -5.63 -13.05 9.79
N LYS A 3 -6.87 -13.23 9.36
CA LYS A 3 -7.28 -12.77 8.04
C LYS A 3 -7.57 -11.27 8.03
N LEU A 4 -7.08 -10.59 7.01
CA LEU A 4 -7.35 -9.17 6.78
C LEU A 4 -8.75 -9.02 6.19
N LEU A 5 -9.62 -8.27 6.86
CA LEU A 5 -11.01 -8.09 6.44
C LEU A 5 -11.23 -6.87 5.57
N SER A 6 -10.62 -5.74 5.94
CA SER A 6 -10.83 -4.50 5.23
C SER A 6 -9.68 -3.53 5.47
N CYS A 7 -9.52 -2.59 4.55
CA CYS A 7 -8.54 -1.52 4.66
C CYS A 7 -9.17 -0.22 4.23
N ARG A 8 -8.79 0.85 4.91
CA ARG A 8 -9.28 2.19 4.62
C ARG A 8 -8.13 3.18 4.72
N TYR A 9 -7.97 4.01 3.69
CA TYR A 9 -7.01 5.08 3.73
C TYR A 9 -7.58 6.28 4.47
N ASN A 10 -6.86 6.75 5.48
CA ASN A 10 -7.23 7.94 6.23
C ASN A 10 -6.35 9.11 5.80
N MET A 11 -6.92 10.06 5.09
CA MET A 11 -6.17 11.20 4.55
C MET A 11 -5.69 12.15 5.64
N ASP A 12 -6.39 12.22 6.75
CA ASP A 12 -6.02 13.12 7.84
C ASP A 12 -4.74 12.68 8.54
N THR A 13 -4.55 11.39 8.70
CA THR A 13 -3.37 10.83 9.35
C THR A 13 -2.34 10.29 8.37
N ASN A 14 -2.70 10.21 7.09
CA ASN A 14 -1.85 9.64 6.03
C ASN A 14 -1.49 8.18 6.32
N ARG A 15 -2.47 7.42 6.81
CA ARG A 15 -2.29 6.01 7.18
C ARG A 15 -3.39 5.16 6.59
N VAL A 16 -3.06 3.89 6.32
CA VAL A 16 -4.06 2.88 5.95
C VAL A 16 -4.42 2.12 7.21
N GLU A 17 -5.71 2.12 7.55
CA GLU A 17 -6.23 1.38 8.69
C GLU A 17 -6.67 0.01 8.23
N ALA A 18 -5.95 -1.03 8.70
CA ALA A 18 -6.21 -2.42 8.34
C ALA A 18 -6.93 -3.10 9.48
N ARG A 19 -8.10 -3.69 9.19
CA ARG A 19 -8.89 -4.41 10.20
C ARG A 19 -8.82 -5.91 9.95
N PHE A 20 -8.55 -6.65 11.00
CA PHE A 20 -8.44 -8.11 10.95
C PHE A 20 -9.64 -8.79 11.60
N GLU A 21 -9.84 -10.07 11.28
CA GLU A 21 -11.00 -10.82 11.76
C GLU A 21 -11.02 -11.06 13.26
N ASP A 22 -9.87 -10.95 13.93
CA ASP A 22 -9.79 -11.08 15.39
C ASP A 22 -10.14 -9.79 16.12
N GLY A 23 -10.53 -8.73 15.40
CA GLY A 23 -10.87 -7.44 15.98
C GLY A 23 -9.69 -6.49 16.09
N THR A 24 -8.49 -6.91 15.70
CA THR A 24 -7.30 -6.07 15.72
C THR A 24 -7.34 -5.05 14.58
N THR A 25 -6.83 -3.85 14.83
CA THR A 25 -6.65 -2.83 13.81
C THR A 25 -5.19 -2.40 13.79
N LEU A 26 -4.61 -2.35 12.60
CA LEU A 26 -3.23 -1.91 12.40
C LEU A 26 -3.22 -0.68 11.52
N ALA A 27 -2.44 0.33 11.89
CA ALA A 27 -2.28 1.53 11.07
C ALA A 27 -0.95 1.45 10.34
N ILE A 28 -0.99 1.52 9.00
CA ILE A 28 0.20 1.50 8.16
C ILE A 28 0.53 2.93 7.77
N ASP A 29 1.73 3.39 8.13
CA ASP A 29 2.19 4.74 7.81
C ASP A 29 2.60 4.81 6.34
N CYS A 30 1.80 5.49 5.54
CA CYS A 30 2.04 5.59 4.10
C CYS A 30 3.30 6.38 3.76
N ILE A 31 3.68 7.33 4.60
CA ILE A 31 4.90 8.11 4.39
C ILE A 31 6.12 7.21 4.56
N ALA A 32 6.11 6.36 5.59
CA ALA A 32 7.20 5.41 5.81
C ALA A 32 7.32 4.40 4.67
N VAL A 33 6.19 3.93 4.15
CA VAL A 33 6.19 3.02 3.00
C VAL A 33 6.76 3.70 1.76
N GLU A 34 6.37 4.94 1.51
CA GLU A 34 6.88 5.69 0.38
C GLU A 34 8.39 5.94 0.50
N ASP A 35 8.86 6.26 1.70
CA ASP A 35 10.29 6.47 1.94
C ASP A 35 11.10 5.19 1.71
N GLU A 36 10.54 4.04 2.05
CA GLU A 36 11.23 2.76 1.92
C GLU A 36 11.18 2.20 0.50
N TYR A 37 10.03 2.30 -0.15
CA TYR A 37 9.79 1.62 -1.43
C TYR A 37 9.67 2.55 -2.63
N GLY A 38 9.37 3.82 -2.42
CA GLY A 38 9.18 4.78 -3.51
C GLY A 38 10.48 5.39 -4.00
N ASN A 39 11.34 4.58 -4.62
CA ASN A 39 12.68 4.99 -5.04
C ASN A 39 12.69 5.80 -6.35
N SER A 40 11.60 5.79 -7.09
CA SER A 40 11.50 6.53 -8.35
C SER A 40 10.11 7.15 -8.46
N PRO A 41 9.92 8.16 -9.33
CA PRO A 41 8.58 8.73 -9.54
C PRO A 41 7.55 7.70 -9.98
N ALA A 42 7.94 6.73 -10.81
CA ALA A 42 7.03 5.67 -11.25
C ALA A 42 6.60 4.78 -10.08
N GLN A 43 7.52 4.44 -9.19
CA GLN A 43 7.20 3.63 -8.01
C GLN A 43 6.29 4.37 -7.05
N ARG A 44 6.53 5.67 -6.84
CA ARG A 44 5.66 6.50 -5.99
C ARG A 44 4.26 6.62 -6.57
N ALA A 45 4.16 6.80 -7.89
CA ALA A 45 2.87 6.87 -8.55
C ALA A 45 2.11 5.55 -8.41
N GLU A 46 2.79 4.42 -8.48
CA GLU A 46 2.17 3.13 -8.30
C GLU A 46 1.67 2.94 -6.87
N LEU A 47 2.45 3.37 -5.88
CA LEU A 47 2.01 3.32 -4.48
C LEU A 47 0.75 4.16 -4.26
N ASP A 48 0.72 5.36 -4.82
CA ASP A 48 -0.45 6.22 -4.73
C ASP A 48 -1.67 5.59 -5.43
N TRP A 49 -1.46 5.01 -6.59
CA TRP A 49 -2.53 4.34 -7.32
C TRP A 49 -3.16 3.20 -6.51
N LEU A 50 -2.31 2.36 -5.90
CA LEU A 50 -2.78 1.28 -5.04
C LEU A 50 -3.53 1.81 -3.82
N LEU A 51 -3.01 2.87 -3.23
CA LEU A 51 -3.59 3.46 -2.04
C LEU A 51 -5.02 3.96 -2.28
N TYR A 52 -5.25 4.61 -3.41
CA TYR A 52 -6.56 5.18 -3.72
C TYR A 52 -7.52 4.18 -4.37
N ASN A 53 -7.01 3.18 -5.07
CA ASN A 53 -7.85 2.26 -5.83
C ASN A 53 -7.95 0.88 -5.21
N LYS A 54 -6.88 0.40 -4.57
CA LYS A 54 -6.83 -0.96 -4.00
C LYS A 54 -6.11 -0.97 -2.65
N PRO A 55 -6.66 -0.28 -1.65
CA PRO A 55 -5.99 -0.20 -0.34
C PRO A 55 -5.82 -1.56 0.33
N LEU A 56 -6.71 -2.51 0.06
CA LEU A 56 -6.58 -3.86 0.61
C LEU A 56 -5.33 -4.55 0.08
N GLU A 57 -5.10 -4.47 -1.23
CA GLU A 57 -3.90 -5.06 -1.84
C GLU A 57 -2.64 -4.35 -1.37
N TYR A 58 -2.70 -3.02 -1.25
CA TYR A 58 -1.60 -2.23 -0.71
C TYR A 58 -1.19 -2.74 0.66
N ALA A 59 -2.16 -2.88 1.57
CA ALA A 59 -1.89 -3.35 2.92
C ALA A 59 -1.35 -4.78 2.93
N GLN A 60 -1.91 -5.66 2.11
CA GLN A 60 -1.45 -7.04 2.05
C GLN A 60 0.00 -7.13 1.62
N MET A 61 0.40 -6.35 0.60
CA MET A 61 1.77 -6.37 0.12
C MET A 61 2.75 -5.83 1.15
N VAL A 62 2.37 -4.76 1.87
CA VAL A 62 3.21 -4.21 2.92
C VAL A 62 3.38 -5.22 4.05
N LEU A 63 2.29 -5.82 4.51
CA LEU A 63 2.32 -6.76 5.64
C LEU A 63 3.04 -8.06 5.31
N ARG A 64 3.00 -8.50 4.05
CA ARG A 64 3.68 -9.73 3.62
C ARG A 64 5.11 -9.50 3.17
N GLY A 65 5.54 -8.23 3.06
CA GLY A 65 6.86 -7.91 2.56
C GLY A 65 7.01 -8.10 1.06
N GLU A 66 5.92 -8.04 0.31
CA GLU A 66 5.92 -8.26 -1.14
C GLU A 66 5.95 -6.98 -1.96
N MET A 67 5.90 -5.82 -1.31
CA MET A 67 5.83 -4.54 -2.01
C MET A 67 7.05 -4.29 -2.89
N GLU A 68 8.23 -4.59 -2.39
CA GLU A 68 9.47 -4.42 -3.15
C GLU A 68 9.46 -5.27 -4.42
N HIS A 69 9.04 -6.52 -4.29
CA HIS A 69 8.95 -7.42 -5.44
C HIS A 69 7.93 -6.91 -6.46
N TYR A 70 6.77 -6.49 -5.99
CA TYR A 70 5.73 -5.96 -6.86
C TYR A 70 6.22 -4.75 -7.65
N LEU A 71 6.88 -3.81 -6.98
CA LEU A 71 7.38 -2.60 -7.63
C LEU A 71 8.53 -2.89 -8.61
N SER A 72 9.28 -3.96 -8.36
CA SER A 72 10.37 -4.35 -9.25
C SER A 72 9.90 -4.96 -10.57
N LEU A 73 8.66 -5.43 -10.62
CA LEU A 73 8.08 -6.01 -11.84
C LEU A 73 7.68 -4.95 -12.88
N GLY A 74 7.73 -3.69 -12.49
CA GLY A 74 7.34 -2.59 -13.35
C GLY A 74 6.12 -1.88 -12.81
N CYS A 75 6.08 -0.56 -12.96
CA CYS A 75 5.02 0.28 -12.41
C CYS A 75 4.10 0.74 -13.52
N ASP A 76 3.27 -0.15 -14.02
CA ASP A 76 2.43 0.11 -15.19
C ASP A 76 1.32 1.11 -14.91
N HIS A 77 0.73 1.04 -13.72
CA HIS A 77 -0.44 1.86 -13.38
C HIS A 77 -0.11 3.33 -13.18
N GLY A 78 1.12 3.62 -12.75
CA GLY A 78 1.55 4.99 -12.52
C GLY A 78 2.21 5.65 -13.70
N ARG A 79 2.26 5.01 -14.84
CA ARG A 79 2.94 5.52 -16.03
C ARG A 79 2.01 6.36 -16.87
N LEU A 80 2.54 7.46 -17.38
CA LEU A 80 1.77 8.36 -18.23
C LEU A 80 1.69 7.89 -19.67
N ASP A 81 2.58 7.03 -20.09
CA ASP A 81 2.67 6.54 -21.47
C ASP A 81 1.94 5.24 -21.73
N ASP A 82 1.21 4.76 -20.77
CA ASP A 82 0.43 3.51 -20.91
C ASP A 82 -0.96 3.74 -21.50
#